data_87ad8a41e7b3d6ecd5e814f9a0223b80
#
_entry.id   87ad8a41e7b3d6ecd5e814f9a0223b80
#
_cell.length_a   1.000
_cell.length_b   1.000
_cell.length_c   1.000
_cell.angle_alpha   90.00
_cell.angle_beta   90.00
_cell.angle_gamma   90.00
#
_symmetry.space_group_name_H-M   'P 1'
#
loop_
_entity.id
_entity.type
_entity.pdbx_description
1 polymer ?
#
loop_
_entity_poly.entity_id
_entity_poly.type
_entity_poly.pdbx_seq_one_letter_code
_entity_poly.pdbx_strand_id
1 'polypeptide(L)'
;MQTFAAFGAGTGPQDPINSGKATYTSGMNGMWVSMYWLFVTPFYWITAVWYRRMRHITLGDWFVERYESKPLGGAYAIFGITFFMIYGSMFFSAIAKTAAPMIGADVMLFGTPVDLQYILIPAIGIIVLVYGVIGGLTAAYFTDLIQGICIIALSCMLI
;
A
#
# COMPACT_ATOMS: atom_id res chain seq x y z
N MET A 1 -6.50 -12.41 -14.20
CA MET A 1 -5.37 -11.54 -13.91
C MET A 1 -5.74 -10.35 -13.00
N GLN A 2 -6.67 -9.47 -13.37
CA GLN A 2 -7.04 -8.30 -12.55
C GLN A 2 -7.50 -8.63 -11.13
N THR A 3 -8.22 -9.74 -10.92
CA THR A 3 -8.68 -10.16 -9.59
C THR A 3 -7.52 -10.55 -8.67
N PHE A 4 -6.51 -11.23 -9.20
CA PHE A 4 -5.30 -11.59 -8.44
C PHE A 4 -4.41 -10.38 -8.16
N ALA A 5 -4.28 -9.47 -9.12
CA ALA A 5 -3.57 -8.22 -8.92
C ALA A 5 -4.24 -7.35 -7.83
N ALA A 6 -5.58 -7.26 -7.86
CA ALA A 6 -6.34 -6.56 -6.83
C ALA A 6 -6.18 -7.19 -5.42
N PHE A 7 -6.06 -8.52 -5.36
CA PHE A 7 -5.77 -9.22 -4.10
C PHE A 7 -4.37 -8.91 -3.57
N GLY A 8 -3.35 -8.92 -4.44
CA GLY A 8 -1.98 -8.54 -4.09
C GLY A 8 -1.89 -7.08 -3.64
N ALA A 9 -2.53 -6.15 -4.35
CA ALA A 9 -2.53 -4.72 -4.03
C ALA A 9 -3.31 -4.39 -2.75
N GLY A 10 -4.31 -5.20 -2.39
CA GLY A 10 -5.15 -4.99 -1.20
C GLY A 10 -4.48 -5.32 0.12
N THR A 11 -3.35 -6.02 0.11
CA THR A 11 -2.64 -6.46 1.33
C THR A 11 -1.32 -5.70 1.44
N GLY A 12 -1.27 -4.73 2.32
CA GLY A 12 -0.06 -3.94 2.57
C GLY A 12 0.86 -4.58 3.62
N PRO A 13 2.18 -4.29 3.59
CA PRO A 13 3.14 -4.83 4.55
C PRO A 13 2.88 -4.36 5.99
N GLN A 14 2.17 -3.25 6.17
CA GLN A 14 1.80 -2.73 7.49
C GLN A 14 0.65 -3.53 8.15
N ASP A 15 -0.18 -4.25 7.38
CA ASP A 15 -1.36 -4.92 7.92
C ASP A 15 -1.01 -6.06 8.88
N PRO A 16 -0.10 -7.00 8.55
CA PRO A 16 0.32 -8.03 9.50
C PRO A 16 1.05 -7.44 10.70
N ILE A 17 1.82 -6.36 10.53
CA ILE A 17 2.54 -5.69 11.62
C ILE A 17 1.55 -5.05 12.59
N ASN A 18 0.58 -4.30 12.07
CA ASN A 18 -0.43 -3.64 12.90
C ASN A 18 -1.34 -4.65 13.61
N SER A 19 -1.75 -5.71 12.90
CA SER A 19 -2.55 -6.78 13.48
C SER A 19 -1.78 -7.53 14.56
N GLY A 20 -0.53 -7.89 14.32
CA GLY A 20 0.34 -8.53 15.30
C GLY A 20 0.56 -7.68 16.54
N LYS A 21 0.88 -6.39 16.36
CA LYS A 21 1.03 -5.44 17.46
C LYS A 21 -0.27 -5.29 18.27
N ALA A 22 -1.40 -5.12 17.60
CA ALA A 22 -2.70 -4.96 18.25
C ALA A 22 -3.09 -6.24 19.03
N THR A 23 -2.83 -7.42 18.46
CA THR A 23 -3.10 -8.70 19.14
C THR A 23 -2.19 -8.90 20.34
N TYR A 24 -0.92 -8.48 20.24
CA TYR A 24 0.02 -8.54 21.38
C TYR A 24 -0.39 -7.63 22.53
N THR A 25 -0.89 -6.41 22.24
CA THR A 25 -1.25 -5.43 23.28
C THR A 25 -2.66 -5.59 23.83
N SER A 26 -3.61 -6.04 22.99
CA SER A 26 -5.06 -6.09 23.33
C SER A 26 -5.65 -7.50 23.31
N GLY A 27 -4.79 -8.53 23.15
CA GLY A 27 -5.26 -9.91 23.03
C GLY A 27 -6.11 -10.13 21.78
N MET A 28 -7.07 -11.05 21.84
CA MET A 28 -7.95 -11.41 20.71
C MET A 28 -8.73 -10.23 20.11
N ASN A 29 -8.97 -9.17 20.88
CA ASN A 29 -9.60 -7.95 20.37
C ASN A 29 -8.78 -7.26 19.29
N GLY A 30 -7.46 -7.45 19.27
CA GLY A 30 -6.59 -6.88 18.24
C GLY A 30 -6.88 -7.41 16.83
N MET A 31 -7.49 -8.57 16.69
CA MET A 31 -7.88 -9.12 15.39
C MET A 31 -8.93 -8.27 14.66
N TRP A 32 -9.74 -7.49 15.39
CA TRP A 32 -10.71 -6.58 14.81
C TRP A 32 -10.07 -5.51 13.92
N VAL A 33 -8.81 -5.17 14.15
CA VAL A 33 -8.06 -4.23 13.31
C VAL A 33 -7.96 -4.71 11.85
N SER A 34 -7.88 -6.02 11.63
CA SER A 34 -7.87 -6.60 10.27
C SER A 34 -9.28 -6.90 9.76
N MET A 35 -10.21 -7.23 10.65
CA MET A 35 -11.57 -7.61 10.28
C MET A 35 -12.44 -6.45 9.78
N TYR A 36 -12.07 -5.19 10.05
CA TYR A 36 -12.85 -4.04 9.56
C TYR A 36 -12.95 -4.02 8.02
N TRP A 37 -11.96 -4.58 7.30
CA TRP A 37 -12.01 -4.72 5.85
C TRP A 37 -13.20 -5.54 5.35
N LEU A 38 -13.67 -6.49 6.14
CA LEU A 38 -14.87 -7.28 5.80
C LEU A 38 -16.12 -6.39 5.71
N PHE A 39 -16.19 -5.35 6.52
CA PHE A 39 -17.31 -4.41 6.50
C PHE A 39 -17.20 -3.36 5.40
N VAL A 40 -15.98 -3.05 4.96
CA VAL A 40 -15.73 -2.09 3.87
C VAL A 40 -16.00 -2.70 2.50
N THR A 41 -15.75 -4.00 2.32
CA THR A 41 -15.90 -4.70 1.04
C THR A 41 -17.29 -4.55 0.40
N PRO A 42 -18.43 -4.68 1.12
CA PRO A 42 -19.75 -4.47 0.53
C PRO A 42 -19.95 -3.08 -0.06
N PHE A 43 -19.35 -2.04 0.51
CA PHE A 43 -19.41 -0.68 -0.03
C PHE A 43 -18.69 -0.57 -1.38
N TYR A 44 -17.59 -1.30 -1.56
CA TYR A 44 -16.93 -1.37 -2.86
C TYR A 44 -17.82 -2.00 -3.94
N TRP A 45 -18.62 -3.00 -3.61
CA TRP A 45 -19.54 -3.62 -4.58
C TRP A 45 -20.61 -2.63 -5.04
N ILE A 46 -21.17 -1.86 -4.12
CA ILE A 46 -22.17 -0.84 -4.45
C ILE A 46 -21.56 0.28 -5.28
N THR A 47 -20.40 0.78 -4.88
CA THR A 47 -19.74 1.91 -5.55
C THR A 47 -19.10 1.51 -6.88
N ALA A 48 -18.68 0.24 -7.07
CA ALA A 48 -18.07 -0.25 -8.30
C ALA A 48 -18.94 -0.02 -9.54
N VAL A 49 -20.27 -0.15 -9.41
CA VAL A 49 -21.21 0.11 -10.50
C VAL A 49 -21.16 1.58 -10.92
N TRP A 50 -21.07 2.49 -9.95
CA TRP A 50 -20.98 3.92 -10.21
C TRP A 50 -19.66 4.31 -10.86
N TYR A 51 -18.54 3.82 -10.33
CA TYR A 51 -17.20 4.02 -10.91
C TYR A 51 -17.14 3.54 -12.36
N ARG A 52 -17.70 2.38 -12.65
CA ARG A 52 -17.75 1.85 -14.03
C ARG A 52 -18.59 2.71 -14.96
N ARG A 53 -19.67 3.32 -14.47
CA ARG A 53 -20.55 4.20 -15.26
C ARG A 53 -19.94 5.57 -15.52
N MET A 54 -19.08 6.06 -14.65
CA MET A 54 -18.43 7.36 -14.79
C MET A 54 -17.56 7.46 -16.05
N ARG A 55 -16.95 6.36 -16.50
CA ARG A 55 -16.07 6.27 -17.68
C ARG A 55 -14.88 7.23 -17.68
N HIS A 56 -14.47 7.72 -16.50
CA HIS A 56 -13.28 8.54 -16.31
C HIS A 56 -12.13 7.70 -15.79
N ILE A 57 -10.91 8.16 -16.08
CA ILE A 57 -9.69 7.49 -15.60
C ILE A 57 -9.45 7.84 -14.13
N THR A 58 -9.77 9.07 -13.75
CA THR A 58 -9.57 9.56 -12.38
C THR A 58 -10.87 10.15 -11.81
N LEU A 59 -10.99 10.12 -10.47
CA LEU A 59 -12.07 10.85 -9.78
C LEU A 59 -11.94 12.36 -9.94
N GLY A 60 -10.73 12.89 -10.15
CA GLY A 60 -10.50 14.28 -10.45
C GLY A 60 -11.23 14.75 -11.70
N ASP A 61 -11.18 13.94 -12.78
CA ASP A 61 -11.87 14.24 -14.02
C ASP A 61 -13.39 14.24 -13.85
N TRP A 62 -13.91 13.32 -13.02
CA TRP A 62 -15.33 13.28 -12.69
C TRP A 62 -15.76 14.55 -11.92
N PHE A 63 -14.96 15.05 -10.98
CA PHE A 63 -15.27 16.31 -10.30
C PHE A 63 -15.29 17.49 -11.25
N VAL A 64 -14.35 17.53 -12.20
CA VAL A 64 -14.31 18.60 -13.22
C VAL A 64 -15.57 18.55 -14.08
N GLU A 65 -15.99 17.38 -14.55
CA GLU A 65 -17.18 17.25 -15.39
C GLU A 65 -18.48 17.53 -14.61
N ARG A 66 -18.60 16.99 -13.40
CA ARG A 66 -19.82 17.13 -12.59
C ARG A 66 -20.09 18.54 -12.11
N TYR A 67 -19.05 19.28 -11.76
CA TYR A 67 -19.15 20.61 -11.16
C TYR A 67 -18.66 21.72 -12.09
N GLU A 68 -18.28 21.39 -13.32
CA GLU A 68 -17.72 22.32 -14.31
C GLU A 68 -16.59 23.20 -13.77
N SER A 69 -15.86 22.71 -12.77
CA SER A 69 -14.87 23.46 -12.00
C SER A 69 -13.48 22.81 -12.09
N LYS A 70 -12.61 23.38 -12.91
CA LYS A 70 -11.19 22.97 -12.98
C LYS A 70 -10.43 23.11 -11.65
N PRO A 71 -10.66 24.18 -10.85
CA PRO A 71 -10.02 24.30 -9.53
C PRO A 71 -10.36 23.15 -8.58
N LEU A 72 -11.57 22.59 -8.64
CA LEU A 72 -11.99 21.47 -7.79
C LEU A 72 -11.22 20.19 -8.16
N GLY A 73 -11.03 19.92 -9.45
CA GLY A 73 -10.19 18.82 -9.91
C GLY A 73 -8.73 18.96 -9.48
N GLY A 74 -8.19 20.19 -9.54
CA GLY A 74 -6.84 20.51 -9.03
C GLY A 74 -6.72 20.29 -7.53
N ALA A 75 -7.70 20.74 -6.74
CA ALA A 75 -7.72 20.53 -5.29
C ALA A 75 -7.76 19.03 -4.94
N TYR A 76 -8.54 18.24 -5.67
CA TYR A 76 -8.57 16.79 -5.51
C TYR A 76 -7.22 16.14 -5.84
N ALA A 77 -6.54 16.59 -6.88
CA ALA A 77 -5.21 16.10 -7.25
C ALA A 77 -4.17 16.40 -6.14
N ILE A 78 -4.17 17.63 -5.60
CA ILE A 78 -3.29 18.02 -4.49
C ILE A 78 -3.57 17.18 -3.26
N PHE A 79 -4.84 16.98 -2.89
CA PHE A 79 -5.24 16.11 -1.80
C PHE A 79 -4.75 14.68 -2.02
N GLY A 80 -4.93 14.12 -3.23
CA GLY A 80 -4.48 12.78 -3.59
C GLY A 80 -2.97 12.63 -3.45
N ILE A 81 -2.18 13.57 -3.96
CA ILE A 81 -0.72 13.56 -3.85
C ILE A 81 -0.31 13.56 -2.37
N THR A 82 -0.85 14.47 -1.57
CA THR A 82 -0.54 14.58 -0.15
C THR A 82 -0.91 13.31 0.60
N PHE A 83 -2.10 12.76 0.35
CA PHE A 83 -2.56 11.51 0.94
C PHE A 83 -1.62 10.34 0.61
N PHE A 84 -1.26 10.17 -0.66
CA PHE A 84 -0.38 9.07 -1.08
C PHE A 84 1.06 9.25 -0.61
N MET A 85 1.56 10.46 -0.43
CA MET A 85 2.86 10.69 0.19
C MET A 85 2.88 10.20 1.65
N ILE A 86 1.86 10.56 2.43
CA ILE A 86 1.74 10.13 3.83
C ILE A 86 1.53 8.61 3.90
N TYR A 87 0.59 8.08 3.12
CA TYR A 87 0.26 6.67 3.10
C TYR A 87 1.44 5.81 2.63
N GLY A 88 2.13 6.22 1.55
CA GLY A 88 3.32 5.55 1.05
C GLY A 88 4.47 5.51 2.05
N SER A 89 4.65 6.56 2.85
CA SER A 89 5.68 6.56 3.90
C SER A 89 5.47 5.47 4.95
N MET A 90 4.20 5.13 5.24
CA MET A 90 3.86 4.03 6.16
C MET A 90 4.30 2.66 5.61
N PHE A 91 4.15 2.43 4.30
CA PHE A 91 4.60 1.19 3.65
C PHE A 91 6.12 1.04 3.74
N PHE A 92 6.88 2.07 3.35
CA PHE A 92 8.34 2.02 3.40
C PHE A 92 8.85 1.84 4.83
N SER A 93 8.24 2.53 5.79
CA SER A 93 8.58 2.38 7.21
C SER A 93 8.28 0.96 7.72
N ALA A 94 7.17 0.36 7.32
CA ALA A 94 6.81 -1.00 7.71
C ALA A 94 7.83 -2.02 7.18
N ILE A 95 8.19 -1.95 5.89
CA ILE A 95 9.18 -2.84 5.28
C ILE A 95 10.54 -2.68 5.98
N ALA A 96 11.00 -1.44 6.17
CA ALA A 96 12.29 -1.18 6.80
C ALA A 96 12.36 -1.69 8.23
N LYS A 97 11.30 -1.48 9.04
CA LYS A 97 11.22 -1.98 10.42
C LYS A 97 11.19 -3.50 10.53
N THR A 98 10.68 -4.17 9.50
CA THR A 98 10.67 -5.64 9.46
C THR A 98 11.99 -6.19 8.98
N ALA A 99 12.59 -5.57 7.97
CA ALA A 99 13.83 -6.03 7.35
C ALA A 99 15.07 -5.75 8.23
N ALA A 100 15.11 -4.60 8.90
CA ALA A 100 16.27 -4.24 9.72
C ALA A 100 16.65 -5.27 10.80
N PRO A 101 15.72 -5.80 11.62
CA PRO A 101 16.03 -6.85 12.59
C PRO A 101 16.43 -8.18 11.95
N MET A 102 15.94 -8.49 10.75
CA MET A 102 16.27 -9.73 10.04
C MET A 102 17.69 -9.72 9.48
N ILE A 103 18.19 -8.56 9.09
CA ILE A 103 19.55 -8.37 8.57
C ILE A 103 20.57 -8.29 9.73
N GLY A 104 20.15 -7.81 10.90
CA GLY A 104 20.92 -7.88 12.14
C GLY A 104 22.18 -7.01 12.16
N ALA A 105 22.34 -6.05 11.28
CA ALA A 105 23.53 -5.22 11.19
C ALA A 105 23.23 -3.74 11.45
N ASP A 106 23.75 -3.22 12.53
CA ASP A 106 23.97 -1.78 12.65
C ASP A 106 25.08 -1.39 11.66
N VAL A 107 24.73 -0.59 10.67
CA VAL A 107 25.69 -0.14 9.65
C VAL A 107 26.42 1.08 10.19
N MET A 108 27.74 0.97 10.35
CA MET A 108 28.58 2.12 10.64
C MET A 108 28.75 2.98 9.39
N LEU A 109 28.00 4.08 9.32
CA LEU A 109 28.18 5.10 8.29
C LEU A 109 29.01 6.25 8.86
N PHE A 110 30.17 6.52 8.27
CA PHE A 110 31.06 7.62 8.70
C PHE A 110 31.44 7.61 10.20
N GLY A 111 31.51 6.40 10.82
CA GLY A 111 31.89 6.27 12.23
C GLY A 111 30.76 6.49 13.26
N THR A 112 29.54 6.72 12.81
CA THR A 112 28.35 6.76 13.65
C THR A 112 27.47 5.54 13.40
N PRO A 113 26.96 4.85 14.46
CA PRO A 113 26.01 3.78 14.28
C PRO A 113 24.69 4.37 13.77
N VAL A 114 24.31 4.05 12.52
CA VAL A 114 23.06 4.48 11.90
C VAL A 114 22.14 3.26 11.82
N ASP A 115 20.95 3.42 12.35
CA ASP A 115 19.90 2.42 12.24
C ASP A 115 19.67 2.04 10.77
N LEU A 116 19.79 0.78 10.45
CA LEU A 116 19.66 0.25 9.08
C LEU A 116 18.36 0.66 8.39
N GLN A 117 17.29 0.89 9.16
CA GLN A 117 15.99 1.34 8.65
C GLN A 117 16.10 2.66 7.87
N TYR A 118 16.96 3.61 8.30
CA TYR A 118 17.12 4.89 7.61
C TYR A 118 17.83 4.78 6.27
N ILE A 119 18.57 3.70 6.05
CA ILE A 119 19.22 3.40 4.77
C ILE A 119 18.26 2.61 3.87
N LEU A 120 17.50 1.68 4.44
CA LEU A 120 16.58 0.85 3.69
C LEU A 120 15.40 1.65 3.11
N ILE A 121 14.88 2.62 3.84
CA ILE A 121 13.74 3.44 3.35
C ILE A 121 14.05 4.11 2.02
N PRO A 122 15.13 4.92 1.88
CA PRO A 122 15.43 5.55 0.59
C PRO A 122 15.86 4.54 -0.48
N ALA A 123 16.57 3.47 -0.10
CA ALA A 123 16.99 2.44 -1.06
C ALA A 123 15.78 1.75 -1.71
N ILE A 124 14.82 1.31 -0.90
CA ILE A 124 13.57 0.70 -1.39
C ILE A 124 12.77 1.72 -2.19
N GLY A 125 12.68 2.98 -1.71
CA GLY A 125 11.98 4.05 -2.41
C GLY A 125 12.54 4.31 -3.81
N ILE A 126 13.85 4.32 -3.97
CA ILE A 126 14.50 4.48 -5.28
C ILE A 126 14.20 3.30 -6.20
N ILE A 127 14.29 2.06 -5.70
CA ILE A 127 13.97 0.87 -6.48
C ILE A 127 12.53 0.91 -6.97
N VAL A 128 11.58 1.23 -6.09
CA VAL A 128 10.16 1.36 -6.42
C VAL A 128 9.93 2.46 -7.45
N LEU A 129 10.58 3.60 -7.30
CA LEU A 129 10.47 4.71 -8.23
C LEU A 129 11.01 4.34 -9.61
N VAL A 130 12.18 3.69 -9.66
CA VAL A 130 12.81 3.28 -10.92
C VAL A 130 11.92 2.30 -11.68
N TYR A 131 11.48 1.22 -11.05
CA TYR A 131 10.62 0.27 -11.77
C TYR A 131 9.25 0.84 -12.09
N GLY A 132 8.70 1.71 -11.25
CA GLY A 132 7.42 2.37 -11.48
C GLY A 132 7.45 3.33 -12.65
N VAL A 133 8.53 4.11 -12.79
CA VAL A 133 8.71 5.03 -13.93
C VAL A 133 8.97 4.27 -15.24
N ILE A 134 9.80 3.24 -15.21
CA ILE A 134 10.16 2.47 -16.42
C ILE A 134 9.01 1.57 -16.86
N GLY A 135 8.38 0.86 -15.93
CA GLY A 135 7.38 -0.15 -16.25
C GLY A 135 5.94 0.34 -16.18
N GLY A 136 5.70 1.50 -15.59
CA GLY A 136 4.37 2.09 -15.47
C GLY A 136 3.37 1.15 -14.78
N LEU A 137 2.10 1.32 -15.13
CA LEU A 137 0.99 0.55 -14.56
C LEU A 137 1.08 -0.96 -14.87
N THR A 138 1.66 -1.31 -16.02
CA THR A 138 1.80 -2.72 -16.42
C THR A 138 2.75 -3.47 -15.49
N ALA A 139 3.89 -2.87 -15.14
CA ALA A 139 4.82 -3.46 -14.19
C ALA A 139 4.18 -3.62 -12.81
N ALA A 140 3.39 -2.65 -12.35
CA ALA A 140 2.65 -2.74 -11.10
C ALA A 140 1.72 -3.96 -11.09
N TYR A 141 0.95 -4.19 -12.15
CA TYR A 141 0.08 -5.37 -12.24
C TYR A 141 0.83 -6.71 -12.18
N PHE A 142 2.01 -6.79 -12.79
CA PHE A 142 2.82 -8.01 -12.72
C PHE A 142 3.41 -8.24 -11.32
N THR A 143 3.87 -7.18 -10.66
CA THR A 143 4.37 -7.29 -9.28
C THR A 143 3.26 -7.69 -8.33
N ASP A 144 2.07 -7.11 -8.45
CA ASP A 144 0.91 -7.44 -7.63
C ASP A 144 0.46 -8.90 -7.83
N LEU A 145 0.55 -9.41 -9.07
CA LEU A 145 0.25 -10.82 -9.37
C LEU A 145 1.20 -11.76 -8.64
N ILE A 146 2.50 -11.50 -8.72
CA ILE A 146 3.53 -12.29 -8.03
C ILE A 146 3.32 -12.22 -6.52
N GLN A 147 3.07 -11.04 -5.99
CA GLN A 147 2.80 -10.81 -4.59
C GLN A 147 1.56 -11.57 -4.11
N GLY A 148 0.48 -11.57 -4.89
CA GLY A 148 -0.74 -12.33 -4.59
C GLY A 148 -0.49 -13.84 -4.50
N ILE A 149 0.32 -14.40 -5.40
CA ILE A 149 0.73 -15.80 -5.36
C ILE A 149 1.54 -16.11 -4.09
N CYS A 150 2.52 -15.24 -3.76
CA CYS A 150 3.31 -15.40 -2.54
C CYS A 150 2.47 -15.34 -1.27
N ILE A 151 1.47 -14.44 -1.20
CA ILE A 151 0.55 -14.33 -0.06
C ILE A 151 -0.24 -15.64 0.12
N ILE A 152 -0.77 -16.20 -0.98
CA ILE A 152 -1.50 -17.48 -0.92
C ILE A 152 -0.58 -18.60 -0.45
N ALA A 153 0.63 -18.69 -1.01
CA ALA A 153 1.61 -19.71 -0.62
C ALA A 153 1.95 -19.61 0.88
N LEU A 154 2.25 -18.42 1.38
CA LEU A 154 2.51 -18.18 2.80
C LEU A 154 1.29 -18.52 3.68
N SER A 155 0.08 -18.18 3.24
CA SER A 155 -1.14 -18.52 3.97
C SER A 155 -1.35 -20.02 4.08
N CYS A 156 -1.06 -20.78 3.00
CA CYS A 156 -1.11 -22.23 3.03
C CYS A 156 -0.03 -22.87 3.91
N MET A 157 1.12 -22.21 4.08
CA MET A 157 2.19 -22.71 4.94
C MET A 157 1.93 -22.48 6.44
N LEU A 158 1.03 -21.52 6.77
CA LEU A 158 0.69 -21.17 8.15
C LEU A 158 -0.48 -22.00 8.73
N ILE A 159 -1.17 -22.77 7.91
CA ILE A 159 -2.26 -23.68 8.30
C ILE A 159 -1.69 -25.08 8.57
#